data_8cb40aabda86e72564947f7b10c22545
#
_entry.id   8cb40aabda86e72564947f7b10c22545
#
_cell.length_a   1.000
_cell.length_b   1.000
_cell.length_c   1.000
_cell.angle_alpha   90.00
_cell.angle_beta   90.00
_cell.angle_gamma   90.00
#
_symmetry.space_group_name_H-M   'P 1'
#
loop_
_entity.id
_entity.type
_entity.pdbx_description
1 polymer ?
#
loop_
_entity_poly.entity_id
_entity_poly.type
_entity_poly.pdbx_seq_one_letter_code
_entity_poly.pdbx_strand_id
1 'polypeptide(L)'
;MTIGVIAGAAAGYYGGIVDTVISRIIEIFASFPHILFAIVIMFVLGTGVMNVFIAIGFVGWTGVARMIRAQVLQLKDKEYVEAARAEGGTDLAIIFRHLIPNCLSTIIVIITMEIPSDIMYEASLSFLGLGVQPPEASWGEMISTARSYLRTNPTYSIFPGIALVLTVLAFNLVGDALRDALDPKLKNL
;
A
#
# COMPACT_ATOMS: atom_id res chain seq x y z
N MET A 1 0.73 3.81 4.63
CA MET A 1 1.50 4.59 3.64
C MET A 1 2.57 5.47 4.28
N THR A 2 2.26 6.43 5.13
CA THR A 2 3.22 7.39 5.73
C THR A 2 4.39 6.69 6.43
N ILE A 3 4.09 5.64 7.23
CA ILE A 3 5.12 4.85 7.92
C ILE A 3 6.10 4.22 6.91
N GLY A 4 5.59 3.65 5.81
CA GLY A 4 6.41 3.03 4.77
C GLY A 4 7.33 4.05 4.07
N VAL A 5 6.82 5.24 3.76
CA VAL A 5 7.62 6.31 3.14
C VAL A 5 8.75 6.74 4.08
N ILE A 6 8.45 7.00 5.35
CA ILE A 6 9.45 7.45 6.33
C ILE A 6 10.49 6.35 6.60
N ALA A 7 10.04 5.11 6.84
CA ALA A 7 10.94 3.98 7.11
C ALA A 7 11.83 3.68 5.90
N GLY A 8 11.26 3.68 4.68
CA GLY A 8 12.00 3.45 3.44
C GLY A 8 13.01 4.58 3.17
N ALA A 9 12.62 5.83 3.38
CA ALA A 9 13.52 6.96 3.21
C ALA A 9 14.68 6.92 4.20
N ALA A 10 14.41 6.63 5.48
CA ALA A 10 15.43 6.49 6.50
C ALA A 10 16.42 5.34 6.19
N ALA A 11 15.89 4.16 5.82
CA ALA A 11 16.71 3.01 5.46
C ALA A 11 17.62 3.32 4.25
N GLY A 12 17.04 3.93 3.20
CA GLY A 12 17.78 4.27 1.98
C GLY A 12 18.85 5.34 2.19
N TYR A 13 18.55 6.37 3.00
CA TYR A 13 19.44 7.49 3.23
C TYR A 13 20.60 7.14 4.17
N TYR A 14 20.29 6.66 5.38
CA TYR A 14 21.33 6.37 6.38
C TYR A 14 22.15 5.13 6.06
N GLY A 15 21.53 4.10 5.48
CA GLY A 15 22.24 2.86 5.19
C GLY A 15 22.69 2.11 6.45
N GLY A 16 23.69 1.24 6.31
CA GLY A 16 24.36 0.57 7.43
C GLY A 16 23.41 -0.15 8.40
N ILE A 17 23.51 0.17 9.70
CA ILE A 17 22.71 -0.46 10.75
C ILE A 17 21.22 -0.10 10.64
N VAL A 18 20.91 1.16 10.31
CA VAL A 18 19.52 1.63 10.15
C VAL A 18 18.83 0.84 9.06
N ASP A 19 19.48 0.73 7.91
CA ASP A 19 18.99 -0.07 6.79
C ASP A 19 18.82 -1.54 7.15
N THR A 20 19.82 -2.13 7.80
CA THR A 20 19.75 -3.53 8.23
C THR A 20 18.58 -3.79 9.17
N VAL A 21 18.38 -2.95 10.18
CA VAL A 21 17.29 -3.12 11.16
C VAL A 21 15.93 -2.98 10.47
N ILE A 22 15.72 -1.93 9.68
CA ILE A 22 14.44 -1.70 8.99
C ILE A 22 14.16 -2.84 8.00
N SER A 23 15.17 -3.27 7.24
CA SER A 23 15.03 -4.39 6.30
C SER A 23 14.69 -5.69 7.01
N ARG A 24 15.27 -5.99 8.17
CA ARG A 24 14.93 -7.17 8.98
C ARG A 24 13.48 -7.12 9.50
N ILE A 25 13.02 -5.96 9.93
CA ILE A 25 11.61 -5.79 10.31
C ILE A 25 10.71 -6.07 9.10
N ILE A 26 11.01 -5.49 7.95
CA ILE A 26 10.26 -5.72 6.71
C ILE A 26 10.24 -7.21 6.32
N GLU A 27 11.38 -7.91 6.43
CA GLU A 27 11.49 -9.35 6.15
C GLU A 27 10.62 -10.20 7.09
N ILE A 28 10.58 -9.86 8.39
CA ILE A 28 9.71 -10.53 9.37
C ILE A 28 8.24 -10.40 8.96
N PHE A 29 7.80 -9.18 8.63
CA PHE A 29 6.42 -8.97 8.16
C PHE A 29 6.13 -9.69 6.83
N ALA A 30 7.08 -9.70 5.91
CA ALA A 30 6.94 -10.33 4.61
C ALA A 30 7.00 -11.87 4.65
N SER A 31 7.49 -12.48 5.75
CA SER A 31 7.49 -13.94 5.89
C SER A 31 6.12 -14.53 6.16
N PHE A 32 5.13 -13.71 6.53
CA PHE A 32 3.76 -14.15 6.72
C PHE A 32 2.86 -13.69 5.57
N PRO A 33 1.89 -14.50 5.14
CA PRO A 33 0.86 -14.04 4.19
C PRO A 33 0.10 -12.85 4.77
N HIS A 34 0.02 -11.75 4.01
CA HIS A 34 -0.59 -10.49 4.46
C HIS A 34 -2.01 -10.68 4.98
N ILE A 35 -2.82 -11.53 4.32
CA ILE A 35 -4.20 -11.79 4.72
C ILE A 35 -4.28 -12.45 6.11
N LEU A 36 -3.37 -13.37 6.44
CA LEU A 36 -3.36 -14.02 7.75
C LEU A 36 -3.01 -13.02 8.85
N PHE A 37 -2.08 -12.11 8.58
CA PHE A 37 -1.74 -11.04 9.52
C PHE A 37 -2.94 -10.13 9.78
N ALA A 38 -3.65 -9.72 8.71
CA ALA A 38 -4.85 -8.91 8.82
C ALA A 38 -5.94 -9.62 9.63
N ILE A 39 -6.17 -10.92 9.39
CA ILE A 39 -7.11 -11.73 10.16
C ILE A 39 -6.76 -11.72 11.66
N VAL A 40 -5.49 -11.93 12.02
CA VAL A 40 -5.05 -11.90 13.43
C VAL A 40 -5.32 -10.54 14.08
N ILE A 41 -5.04 -9.45 13.36
CA ILE A 41 -5.31 -8.10 13.84
C ILE A 41 -6.81 -7.90 14.05
N MET A 42 -7.65 -8.34 13.11
CA MET A 42 -9.12 -8.24 13.24
C MET A 42 -9.65 -9.07 14.41
N PHE A 43 -9.07 -10.24 14.71
CA PHE A 43 -9.44 -11.00 15.91
C PHE A 43 -9.17 -10.24 17.21
N VAL A 44 -8.10 -9.43 17.25
CA VAL A 44 -7.72 -8.64 18.43
C VAL A 44 -8.54 -7.36 18.53
N LEU A 45 -8.72 -6.65 17.41
CA LEU A 45 -9.41 -5.34 17.39
C LEU A 45 -10.94 -5.46 17.28
N GLY A 46 -11.45 -6.61 16.83
CA GLY A 46 -12.86 -6.80 16.51
C GLY A 46 -13.22 -6.32 15.10
N THR A 47 -14.49 -6.56 14.71
CA THR A 47 -15.04 -6.18 13.41
C THR A 47 -15.30 -4.67 13.30
N GLY A 48 -15.31 -4.14 12.08
CA GLY A 48 -15.66 -2.74 11.81
C GLY A 48 -14.70 -2.07 10.82
N VAL A 49 -15.22 -1.06 10.12
CA VAL A 49 -14.50 -0.37 9.03
C VAL A 49 -13.15 0.18 9.49
N MET A 50 -13.11 0.86 10.64
CA MET A 50 -11.86 1.45 11.13
C MET A 50 -10.80 0.39 11.43
N ASN A 51 -11.21 -0.75 12.00
CA ASN A 51 -10.30 -1.85 12.30
C ASN A 51 -9.75 -2.51 11.04
N VAL A 52 -10.57 -2.61 9.98
CA VAL A 52 -10.10 -3.05 8.65
C VAL A 52 -9.03 -2.11 8.11
N PHE A 53 -9.24 -0.79 8.16
CA PHE A 53 -8.22 0.18 7.71
C PHE A 53 -6.93 0.06 8.52
N ILE A 54 -7.02 -0.13 9.83
CA ILE A 54 -5.85 -0.33 10.69
C ILE A 54 -5.14 -1.63 10.30
N ALA A 55 -5.87 -2.73 10.11
CA ALA A 55 -5.28 -4.03 9.75
C ALA A 55 -4.56 -3.99 8.39
N ILE A 56 -5.21 -3.43 7.35
CA ILE A 56 -4.62 -3.29 6.02
C ILE A 56 -3.41 -2.34 6.07
N GLY A 57 -3.56 -1.18 6.71
CA GLY A 57 -2.47 -0.20 6.82
C GLY A 57 -1.27 -0.71 7.62
N PHE A 58 -1.51 -1.55 8.65
CA PHE A 58 -0.44 -2.15 9.45
C PHE A 58 0.38 -3.19 8.67
N VAL A 59 -0.20 -3.81 7.67
CA VAL A 59 0.48 -4.83 6.84
C VAL A 59 1.10 -4.20 5.60
N GLY A 60 0.41 -3.25 4.93
CA GLY A 60 0.79 -2.70 3.64
C GLY A 60 2.01 -1.78 3.64
N TRP A 61 2.47 -1.27 4.80
CA TRP A 61 3.60 -0.33 4.85
C TRP A 61 4.93 -0.92 4.35
N THR A 62 5.11 -2.23 4.43
CA THR A 62 6.38 -2.90 4.11
C THR A 62 6.71 -2.87 2.63
N GLY A 63 5.70 -3.00 1.76
CA GLY A 63 5.84 -2.87 0.30
C GLY A 63 6.30 -1.46 -0.08
N VAL A 64 5.60 -0.46 0.45
CA VAL A 64 5.94 0.96 0.26
C VAL A 64 7.36 1.26 0.75
N ALA A 65 7.73 0.78 1.93
CA ALA A 65 9.07 1.00 2.50
C ALA A 65 10.18 0.46 1.59
N ARG A 66 10.01 -0.75 1.04
CA ARG A 66 10.99 -1.33 0.10
C ARG A 66 11.16 -0.50 -1.17
N MET A 67 10.05 -0.05 -1.76
CA MET A 67 10.11 0.72 -3.00
C MET A 67 10.74 2.09 -2.78
N ILE A 68 10.36 2.79 -1.70
CA ILE A 68 10.94 4.10 -1.36
C ILE A 68 12.42 3.96 -1.00
N ARG A 69 12.80 2.91 -0.25
CA ARG A 69 14.22 2.63 0.02
C ARG A 69 15.02 2.50 -1.27
N ALA A 70 14.54 1.71 -2.24
CA ALA A 70 15.21 1.53 -3.52
C ALA A 70 15.34 2.86 -4.29
N GLN A 71 14.30 3.69 -4.28
CA GLN A 71 14.32 4.99 -4.93
C GLN A 71 15.31 5.96 -4.25
N VAL A 72 15.31 6.02 -2.92
CA VAL A 72 16.22 6.90 -2.16
C VAL A 72 17.67 6.48 -2.34
N LEU A 73 17.98 5.19 -2.41
CA LEU A 73 19.31 4.69 -2.74
C LEU A 73 19.83 5.19 -4.10
N GLN A 74 18.94 5.39 -5.08
CA GLN A 74 19.32 5.93 -6.39
C GLN A 74 19.48 7.45 -6.40
N LEU A 75 18.80 8.13 -5.47
CA LEU A 75 18.77 9.60 -5.41
C LEU A 75 19.82 10.20 -4.47
N LYS A 76 20.21 9.50 -3.40
CA LYS A 76 21.06 10.04 -2.33
C LYS A 76 22.46 10.47 -2.76
N ASP A 77 22.95 9.88 -3.86
CA ASP A 77 24.28 10.15 -4.40
C ASP A 77 24.23 11.07 -5.66
N LYS A 78 23.12 11.81 -5.83
CA LYS A 78 22.95 12.80 -6.89
C LYS A 78 23.59 14.14 -6.48
N GLU A 79 24.11 14.87 -7.47
CA GLU A 79 24.83 16.15 -7.31
C GLU A 79 24.07 17.17 -6.45
N TYR A 80 22.74 17.28 -6.62
CA TYR A 80 21.92 18.21 -5.84
C TYR A 80 21.82 17.84 -4.35
N VAL A 81 21.95 16.54 -4.01
CA VAL A 81 21.97 16.07 -2.61
C VAL A 81 23.35 16.34 -2.00
N GLU A 82 24.42 16.12 -2.77
CA GLU A 82 25.77 16.46 -2.34
C GLU A 82 25.95 17.96 -2.13
N ALA A 83 25.41 18.78 -3.03
CA ALA A 83 25.41 20.24 -2.87
C ALA A 83 24.67 20.66 -1.58
N ALA A 84 23.46 20.13 -1.34
CA ALA A 84 22.71 20.43 -0.12
C ALA A 84 23.47 20.03 1.16
N ARG A 85 24.23 18.93 1.10
CA ARG A 85 25.10 18.47 2.21
C ARG A 85 26.30 19.40 2.39
N ALA A 86 26.93 19.85 1.30
CA ALA A 86 28.04 20.77 1.32
C ALA A 86 27.66 22.16 1.87
N GLU A 87 26.41 22.60 1.64
CA GLU A 87 25.83 23.82 2.21
C GLU A 87 25.49 23.70 3.72
N GLY A 88 25.74 22.56 4.34
CA GLY A 88 25.48 22.33 5.76
C GLY A 88 24.05 21.91 6.09
N GLY A 89 23.30 21.41 5.10
CA GLY A 89 21.95 20.88 5.29
C GLY A 89 21.96 19.71 6.28
N THR A 90 21.01 19.71 7.22
CA THR A 90 20.80 18.57 8.14
C THR A 90 20.22 17.39 7.40
N ASP A 91 20.50 16.17 7.89
CA ASP A 91 19.96 14.92 7.29
C ASP A 91 18.44 14.95 7.12
N LEU A 92 17.71 15.41 8.14
CA LEU A 92 16.25 15.53 8.06
C LEU A 92 15.84 16.54 6.99
N ALA A 93 16.52 17.67 6.87
CA ALA A 93 16.23 18.65 5.82
C ALA A 93 16.48 18.04 4.44
N ILE A 94 17.56 17.28 4.25
CA ILE A 94 17.86 16.59 2.98
C ILE A 94 16.77 15.57 2.66
N ILE A 95 16.37 14.74 3.62
CA ILE A 95 15.30 13.73 3.41
C ILE A 95 13.99 14.41 3.02
N PHE A 96 13.52 15.39 3.81
CA PHE A 96 12.19 15.97 3.61
C PHE A 96 12.12 17.04 2.50
N ARG A 97 13.19 17.79 2.23
CA ARG A 97 13.22 18.84 1.22
C ARG A 97 13.73 18.38 -0.15
N HIS A 98 14.59 17.37 -0.18
CA HIS A 98 15.24 16.96 -1.43
C HIS A 98 14.87 15.54 -1.85
N LEU A 99 14.89 14.56 -0.95
CA LEU A 99 14.65 13.16 -1.33
C LEU A 99 13.16 12.84 -1.48
N ILE A 100 12.35 13.07 -0.44
CA ILE A 100 10.90 12.74 -0.48
C ILE A 100 10.18 13.46 -1.61
N PRO A 101 10.39 14.77 -1.86
CA PRO A 101 9.75 15.45 -2.99
C PRO A 101 10.14 14.87 -4.36
N ASN A 102 11.39 14.43 -4.52
CA ASN A 102 11.84 13.77 -5.73
C ASN A 102 11.35 12.31 -5.87
N CYS A 103 10.81 11.72 -4.79
CA CYS A 103 10.12 10.43 -4.83
C CYS A 103 8.60 10.56 -5.06
N LEU A 104 8.04 11.78 -5.15
CA LEU A 104 6.58 11.97 -5.19
C LEU A 104 5.91 11.24 -6.36
N SER A 105 6.49 11.28 -7.56
CA SER A 105 5.96 10.53 -8.70
C SER A 105 5.88 9.03 -8.40
N THR A 106 6.94 8.47 -7.86
CA THR A 106 7.00 7.07 -7.43
C THR A 106 5.98 6.78 -6.32
N ILE A 107 5.85 7.68 -5.34
CA ILE A 107 4.87 7.54 -4.23
C ILE A 107 3.44 7.52 -4.78
N ILE A 108 3.09 8.42 -5.70
CA ILE A 108 1.76 8.50 -6.31
C ILE A 108 1.45 7.20 -7.05
N VAL A 109 2.38 6.69 -7.87
CA VAL A 109 2.22 5.42 -8.59
C VAL A 109 2.00 4.27 -7.61
N ILE A 110 2.83 4.15 -6.57
CA ILE A 110 2.71 3.09 -5.56
C ILE A 110 1.33 3.14 -4.91
N ILE A 111 0.90 4.32 -4.43
CA ILE A 111 -0.40 4.50 -3.77
C ILE A 111 -1.52 4.03 -4.69
N THR A 112 -1.49 4.44 -5.95
CA THR A 112 -2.55 4.10 -6.90
C THR A 112 -2.59 2.59 -7.21
N MET A 113 -1.43 1.94 -7.29
CA MET A 113 -1.33 0.50 -7.53
C MET A 113 -1.68 -0.37 -6.31
N GLU A 114 -1.60 0.19 -5.09
CA GLU A 114 -2.01 -0.51 -3.87
C GLU A 114 -3.54 -0.51 -3.68
N ILE A 115 -4.28 0.48 -4.22
CA ILE A 115 -5.73 0.59 -4.08
C ILE A 115 -6.48 -0.69 -4.50
N PRO A 116 -6.22 -1.31 -5.68
CA PRO A 116 -6.84 -2.57 -6.07
C PRO A 116 -6.62 -3.70 -5.07
N SER A 117 -5.40 -3.80 -4.56
CA SER A 117 -5.03 -4.82 -3.57
C SER A 117 -5.76 -4.59 -2.24
N ASP A 118 -5.82 -3.35 -1.78
CA ASP A 118 -6.51 -2.98 -0.53
C ASP A 118 -8.02 -3.24 -0.63
N ILE A 119 -8.65 -2.95 -1.78
CA ILE A 119 -10.06 -3.30 -2.06
C ILE A 119 -10.27 -4.81 -1.96
N MET A 120 -9.38 -5.61 -2.55
CA MET A 120 -9.48 -7.07 -2.49
C MET A 120 -9.25 -7.62 -1.08
N TYR A 121 -8.34 -7.02 -0.29
CA TYR A 121 -8.14 -7.38 1.11
C TYR A 121 -9.37 -7.07 1.96
N GLU A 122 -9.95 -5.86 1.81
CA GLU A 122 -11.20 -5.49 2.48
C GLU A 122 -12.32 -6.48 2.15
N ALA A 123 -12.56 -6.72 0.85
CA ALA A 123 -13.59 -7.64 0.39
C ALA A 123 -13.38 -9.07 0.94
N SER A 124 -12.14 -9.54 1.01
CA SER A 124 -11.80 -10.84 1.57
C SER A 124 -12.08 -10.93 3.08
N LEU A 125 -11.71 -9.91 3.85
CA LEU A 125 -11.98 -9.86 5.29
C LEU A 125 -13.49 -9.78 5.56
N SER A 126 -14.23 -8.97 4.81
CA SER A 126 -15.67 -8.84 4.91
C SER A 126 -16.39 -10.14 4.50
N PHE A 127 -15.94 -10.80 3.42
CA PHE A 127 -16.45 -12.11 3.03
C PHE A 127 -16.26 -13.18 4.12
N LEU A 128 -15.16 -13.13 4.88
CA LEU A 128 -14.90 -14.01 6.01
C LEU A 128 -15.67 -13.62 7.28
N GLY A 129 -16.45 -12.54 7.25
CA GLY A 129 -17.22 -12.04 8.39
C GLY A 129 -16.39 -11.27 9.41
N LEU A 130 -15.14 -10.92 9.08
CA LEU A 130 -14.23 -10.17 9.95
C LEU A 130 -14.17 -8.68 9.60
N GLY A 131 -14.62 -8.29 8.39
CA GLY A 131 -14.54 -6.93 7.89
C GLY A 131 -15.69 -6.03 8.28
N VAL A 132 -16.22 -5.31 7.31
CA VAL A 132 -17.37 -4.42 7.41
C VAL A 132 -18.61 -5.21 7.80
N GLN A 133 -19.40 -4.69 8.74
CA GLN A 133 -20.63 -5.32 9.24
C GLN A 133 -21.85 -4.43 9.00
N PRO A 134 -23.06 -5.02 8.81
CA PRO A 134 -24.29 -4.25 8.75
C PRO A 134 -24.42 -3.27 9.93
N PRO A 135 -24.96 -2.07 9.73
CA PRO A 135 -25.65 -1.56 8.52
C PRO A 135 -24.72 -1.00 7.44
N GLU A 136 -23.42 -1.01 7.62
CA GLU A 136 -22.48 -0.54 6.63
C GLU A 136 -22.34 -1.57 5.51
N ALA A 137 -22.24 -1.09 4.25
CA ALA A 137 -22.21 -1.95 3.08
C ALA A 137 -20.79 -2.04 2.50
N SER A 138 -20.37 -3.26 2.16
CA SER A 138 -19.22 -3.53 1.30
C SER A 138 -19.56 -4.62 0.30
N TRP A 139 -18.85 -4.66 -0.81
CA TRP A 139 -19.07 -5.74 -1.80
C TRP A 139 -18.72 -7.11 -1.20
N GLY A 140 -17.70 -7.20 -0.35
CA GLY A 140 -17.32 -8.43 0.34
C GLY A 140 -18.41 -8.93 1.29
N GLU A 141 -19.04 -8.04 2.05
CA GLU A 141 -20.17 -8.36 2.93
C GLU A 141 -21.39 -8.80 2.11
N MET A 142 -21.73 -8.07 1.03
CA MET A 142 -22.83 -8.45 0.14
C MET A 142 -22.63 -9.85 -0.46
N ILE A 143 -21.41 -10.21 -0.89
CA ILE A 143 -21.09 -11.55 -1.41
C ILE A 143 -21.19 -12.59 -0.29
N SER A 144 -20.75 -12.27 0.92
CA SER A 144 -20.86 -13.15 2.09
C SER A 144 -22.31 -13.48 2.44
N THR A 145 -23.15 -12.46 2.53
CA THR A 145 -24.60 -12.61 2.79
C THR A 145 -25.29 -13.38 1.66
N ALA A 146 -24.93 -13.11 0.39
CA ALA A 146 -25.49 -13.80 -0.76
C ALA A 146 -25.13 -15.29 -0.83
N ARG A 147 -24.11 -15.76 -0.09
CA ARG A 147 -23.67 -17.16 -0.06
C ARG A 147 -24.79 -18.12 0.29
N SER A 148 -25.69 -17.74 1.19
CA SER A 148 -26.84 -18.57 1.60
C SER A 148 -27.88 -18.74 0.48
N TYR A 149 -27.87 -17.85 -0.51
CA TYR A 149 -28.84 -17.81 -1.60
C TYR A 149 -28.26 -18.33 -2.94
N LEU A 150 -27.01 -18.80 -2.99
CA LEU A 150 -26.35 -19.21 -4.24
C LEU A 150 -27.14 -20.28 -5.04
N ARG A 151 -27.89 -21.14 -4.36
CA ARG A 151 -28.71 -22.19 -5.01
C ARG A 151 -30.05 -21.68 -5.53
N THR A 152 -30.61 -20.66 -4.88
CA THR A 152 -31.96 -20.15 -5.17
C THR A 152 -31.92 -18.89 -6.01
N ASN A 153 -30.94 -18.03 -5.77
CA ASN A 153 -30.77 -16.76 -6.47
C ASN A 153 -29.28 -16.41 -6.64
N PRO A 154 -28.57 -17.01 -7.62
CA PRO A 154 -27.14 -16.76 -7.81
C PRO A 154 -26.83 -15.32 -8.21
N THR A 155 -27.79 -14.58 -8.79
CA THR A 155 -27.59 -13.19 -9.21
C THR A 155 -27.29 -12.27 -8.02
N TYR A 156 -27.76 -12.64 -6.81
CA TYR A 156 -27.49 -11.86 -5.60
C TYR A 156 -26.00 -11.78 -5.23
N SER A 157 -25.21 -12.80 -5.59
CA SER A 157 -23.76 -12.81 -5.44
C SER A 157 -23.03 -12.26 -6.68
N ILE A 158 -23.59 -12.47 -7.88
CA ILE A 158 -22.96 -12.10 -9.14
C ILE A 158 -22.85 -10.58 -9.27
N PHE A 159 -23.88 -9.81 -8.95
CA PHE A 159 -23.84 -8.35 -9.09
C PHE A 159 -22.78 -7.66 -8.25
N PRO A 160 -22.68 -7.88 -6.94
CA PRO A 160 -21.59 -7.30 -6.15
C PRO A 160 -20.20 -7.82 -6.58
N GLY A 161 -20.12 -9.09 -7.03
CA GLY A 161 -18.88 -9.64 -7.58
C GLY A 161 -18.43 -8.92 -8.86
N ILE A 162 -19.35 -8.65 -9.79
CA ILE A 162 -19.05 -7.87 -11.00
C ILE A 162 -18.65 -6.44 -10.64
N ALA A 163 -19.36 -5.79 -9.70
CA ALA A 163 -19.05 -4.45 -9.26
C ALA A 163 -17.62 -4.38 -8.67
N LEU A 164 -17.26 -5.35 -7.83
CA LEU A 164 -15.92 -5.48 -7.26
C LEU A 164 -14.86 -5.61 -8.36
N VAL A 165 -15.05 -6.54 -9.30
CA VAL A 165 -14.12 -6.77 -10.42
C VAL A 165 -13.95 -5.52 -11.27
N LEU A 166 -15.05 -4.86 -11.66
CA LEU A 166 -15.01 -3.65 -12.47
C LEU A 166 -14.27 -2.51 -11.76
N THR A 167 -14.47 -2.37 -10.45
CA THR A 167 -13.78 -1.34 -9.67
C THR A 167 -12.27 -1.63 -9.58
N VAL A 168 -11.88 -2.86 -9.28
CA VAL A 168 -10.47 -3.29 -9.25
C VAL A 168 -9.81 -3.06 -10.61
N LEU A 169 -10.49 -3.43 -11.72
CA LEU A 169 -9.98 -3.19 -13.06
C LEU A 169 -9.83 -1.70 -13.38
N ALA A 170 -10.82 -0.88 -13.00
CA ALA A 170 -10.75 0.57 -13.23
C ALA A 170 -9.55 1.20 -12.51
N PHE A 171 -9.31 0.85 -11.24
CA PHE A 171 -8.16 1.35 -10.49
C PHE A 171 -6.82 0.81 -11.02
N ASN A 172 -6.74 -0.43 -11.50
CA ASN A 172 -5.55 -0.93 -12.18
C ASN A 172 -5.22 -0.12 -13.43
N LEU A 173 -6.23 0.14 -14.30
CA LEU A 173 -6.04 0.95 -15.51
C LEU A 173 -5.60 2.39 -15.18
N VAL A 174 -6.17 2.99 -14.14
CA VAL A 174 -5.75 4.32 -13.67
C VAL A 174 -4.31 4.27 -13.13
N GLY A 175 -3.94 3.23 -12.38
CA GLY A 175 -2.59 3.04 -11.87
C GLY A 175 -1.55 2.92 -12.97
N ASP A 176 -1.84 2.10 -13.98
CA ASP A 176 -0.96 1.91 -15.14
C ASP A 176 -0.83 3.23 -15.95
N ALA A 177 -1.93 3.92 -16.20
CA ALA A 177 -1.92 5.22 -16.91
C ALA A 177 -1.11 6.29 -16.14
N LEU A 178 -1.24 6.33 -14.80
CA LEU A 178 -0.45 7.25 -13.97
C LEU A 178 1.03 6.89 -13.98
N ARG A 179 1.36 5.61 -13.93
CA ARG A 179 2.74 5.13 -14.05
C ARG A 179 3.36 5.58 -15.35
N ASP A 180 2.68 5.35 -16.47
CA ASP A 180 3.16 5.74 -17.80
C ASP A 180 3.31 7.26 -17.93
N ALA A 181 2.35 8.03 -17.41
CA ALA A 181 2.38 9.50 -17.44
C ALA A 181 3.49 10.09 -16.57
N LEU A 182 3.87 9.44 -15.48
CA LEU A 182 4.87 9.92 -14.52
C LEU A 182 6.27 9.32 -14.76
N ASP A 183 6.42 8.36 -15.68
CA ASP A 183 7.73 7.79 -16.03
C ASP A 183 8.55 8.78 -16.87
N PRO A 184 9.67 9.32 -16.34
CA PRO A 184 10.49 10.26 -17.08
C PRO A 184 11.18 9.66 -18.31
N LYS A 185 11.30 8.34 -18.40
CA LYS A 185 11.96 7.64 -19.52
C LYS A 185 11.14 7.70 -20.81
N LEU A 186 9.80 7.78 -20.70
CA LEU A 186 8.90 7.86 -21.85
C LEU A 186 8.85 9.26 -22.46
N LYS A 187 9.33 10.31 -21.77
CA LYS A 187 9.38 11.67 -22.30
C LYS A 187 10.55 11.93 -23.27
N ASN A 188 11.47 10.98 -23.38
CA ASN A 188 12.68 11.12 -24.23
C ASN A 188 12.62 10.21 -25.48
N LEU A 189 11.45 9.64 -25.80
CA LEU A 189 11.14 8.92 -27.04
C LEU A 189 10.20 9.75 -27.91
#